data_95d84a93b2adab9a9976d9b3cc4a2ddd
#
_entry.id   95d84a93b2adab9a9976d9b3cc4a2ddd
#
_cell.length_a   1.000
_cell.length_b   1.000
_cell.length_c   1.000
_cell.angle_alpha   90.00
_cell.angle_beta   90.00
_cell.angle_gamma   90.00
#
_symmetry.space_group_name_H-M   'P 1'
#
loop_
_entity.id
_entity.type
_entity.pdbx_description
1 polymer ?
#
loop_
_entity_poly.entity_id
_entity_poly.type
_entity_poly.pdbx_seq_one_letter_code
_entity_poly.pdbx_strand_id
1 'polypeptide(L)'
;DICNDVLGYGPLEPLLARDHIADIMVIGANRVFIEVQGKVQLTNIRFRDNAQLMNICQRIVSQVGRRVDESSPICDARLLDGSRVNVIGPPLSLDGPTLTIRKFKKDKLKLEDLVKFGSISPDAARVLQVIGRCRCNILISGGTGSGKTTLLNCMTAYIDTEERVITCEDAAELQLHQPHVVRLETRPPNLEGQGQVTKRDLVRNCLRMRPERIIVGEVRGPESFDLLQAMNTGHDGSMGTLHANTPREALSRLESMITMGGFSLPPKTIREIIVAAVD
;
A
#
# COMPACT_ATOMS: atom_id res chain seq x y z
N ASP A 1 -0.20 -31.64 10.18
CA ASP A 1 1.17 -32.07 9.87
C ASP A 1 2.10 -31.51 10.94
N ILE A 2 2.79 -32.41 11.65
CA ILE A 2 3.67 -32.07 12.82
C ILE A 2 4.74 -31.03 12.42
N CYS A 3 5.25 -31.09 11.19
CA CYS A 3 6.23 -30.12 10.71
C CYS A 3 5.63 -28.71 10.63
N ASN A 4 4.39 -28.59 10.15
CA ASN A 4 3.70 -27.30 10.06
C ASN A 4 3.36 -26.72 11.44
N ASP A 5 3.09 -27.56 12.42
CA ASP A 5 2.81 -27.14 13.80
C ASP A 5 4.07 -26.70 14.54
N VAL A 6 5.22 -27.30 14.25
CA VAL A 6 6.48 -27.03 14.95
C VAL A 6 7.30 -25.94 14.27
N LEU A 7 7.40 -25.97 12.95
CA LEU A 7 8.29 -25.09 12.17
C LEU A 7 7.54 -24.07 11.29
N GLY A 8 6.28 -24.33 10.98
CA GLY A 8 5.46 -23.50 10.13
C GLY A 8 4.39 -22.70 10.89
N TYR A 9 3.34 -22.33 10.16
CA TYR A 9 2.20 -21.54 10.68
C TYR A 9 0.99 -22.42 10.99
N GLY A 10 1.21 -23.71 11.27
CA GLY A 10 0.19 -24.66 11.68
C GLY A 10 -0.99 -24.74 10.69
N PRO A 11 -2.23 -24.58 11.20
CA PRO A 11 -3.43 -24.68 10.37
C PRO A 11 -3.53 -23.66 9.23
N LEU A 12 -2.74 -22.58 9.25
CA LEU A 12 -2.76 -21.54 8.20
C LEU A 12 -1.96 -21.93 6.96
N GLU A 13 -1.03 -22.87 7.04
CA GLU A 13 -0.17 -23.25 5.91
C GLU A 13 -0.95 -23.63 4.63
N PRO A 14 -2.02 -24.43 4.69
CA PRO A 14 -2.80 -24.74 3.50
C PRO A 14 -3.49 -23.53 2.87
N LEU A 15 -3.84 -22.51 3.68
CA LEU A 15 -4.48 -21.29 3.20
C LEU A 15 -3.45 -20.35 2.58
N LEU A 16 -2.27 -20.25 3.18
CA LEU A 16 -1.17 -19.43 2.66
C LEU A 16 -0.65 -19.95 1.32
N ALA A 17 -0.71 -21.25 1.10
CA ALA A 17 -0.28 -21.88 -0.14
C ALA A 17 -1.25 -21.67 -1.32
N ARG A 18 -2.50 -21.29 -1.08
CA ARG A 18 -3.53 -21.11 -2.11
C ARG A 18 -3.51 -19.71 -2.69
N ASP A 19 -3.12 -19.53 -3.93
CA ASP A 19 -2.97 -18.22 -4.59
C ASP A 19 -4.30 -17.47 -4.78
N HIS A 20 -5.43 -18.19 -4.85
CA HIS A 20 -6.75 -17.56 -5.05
C HIS A 20 -7.34 -16.93 -3.79
N ILE A 21 -6.77 -17.19 -2.62
CA ILE A 21 -7.16 -16.56 -1.36
C ILE A 21 -6.47 -15.19 -1.26
N ALA A 22 -7.26 -14.13 -1.14
CA ALA A 22 -6.73 -12.78 -1.02
C ALA A 22 -6.42 -12.42 0.44
N ASP A 23 -7.39 -12.62 1.33
CA ASP A 23 -7.27 -12.31 2.75
C ASP A 23 -7.59 -13.54 3.61
N ILE A 24 -6.89 -13.67 4.73
CA ILE A 24 -7.15 -14.66 5.77
C ILE A 24 -7.46 -13.90 7.05
N MET A 25 -8.60 -14.18 7.66
CA MET A 25 -9.09 -13.48 8.84
C MET A 25 -9.40 -14.50 9.95
N VAL A 26 -8.65 -14.45 11.03
CA VAL A 26 -8.77 -15.36 12.18
C VAL A 26 -9.32 -14.59 13.36
N ILE A 27 -10.40 -15.10 13.97
CA ILE A 27 -11.04 -14.53 15.15
C ILE A 27 -11.07 -15.61 16.25
N GLY A 28 -10.08 -15.58 17.13
CA GLY A 28 -9.85 -16.65 18.09
C GLY A 28 -9.57 -17.99 17.42
N ALA A 29 -9.44 -19.05 18.23
CA ALA A 29 -9.02 -20.38 17.75
C ALA A 29 -10.03 -21.06 16.79
N ASN A 30 -11.28 -20.68 16.83
CA ASN A 30 -12.39 -21.45 16.24
C ASN A 30 -12.97 -20.87 14.96
N ARG A 31 -12.62 -19.65 14.58
CA ARG A 31 -13.20 -18.96 13.43
C ARG A 31 -12.13 -18.46 12.49
N VAL A 32 -12.02 -19.09 11.34
CA VAL A 32 -11.09 -18.71 10.29
C VAL A 32 -11.88 -18.44 9.01
N PHE A 33 -11.88 -17.19 8.57
CA PHE A 33 -12.50 -16.75 7.34
C PHE A 33 -11.43 -16.51 6.27
N ILE A 34 -11.82 -16.67 5.02
CA ILE A 34 -11.00 -16.33 3.86
C ILE A 34 -11.79 -15.44 2.90
N GLU A 35 -11.09 -14.60 2.16
CA GLU A 35 -11.67 -13.88 1.03
C GLU A 35 -11.19 -14.49 -0.28
N VAL A 36 -12.14 -14.84 -1.13
CA VAL A 36 -11.92 -15.34 -2.48
C VAL A 36 -12.78 -14.55 -3.44
N GLN A 37 -12.17 -13.90 -4.42
CA GLN A 37 -12.87 -13.08 -5.43
C GLN A 37 -13.85 -12.05 -4.82
N GLY A 38 -13.45 -11.39 -3.74
CA GLY A 38 -14.26 -10.39 -3.04
C GLY A 38 -15.36 -10.95 -2.14
N LYS A 39 -15.44 -12.28 -1.98
CA LYS A 39 -16.44 -12.94 -1.12
C LYS A 39 -15.78 -13.56 0.11
N VAL A 40 -16.28 -13.19 1.27
CA VAL A 40 -15.82 -13.75 2.55
C VAL A 40 -16.53 -15.07 2.81
N GLN A 41 -15.75 -16.10 3.18
CA GLN A 41 -16.22 -17.44 3.44
C GLN A 41 -15.64 -17.98 4.74
N LEU A 42 -16.47 -18.64 5.56
CA LEU A 42 -16.01 -19.37 6.72
C LEU A 42 -15.37 -20.69 6.29
N THR A 43 -14.21 -21.00 6.86
CA THR A 43 -13.52 -22.28 6.64
C THR A 43 -13.78 -23.26 7.78
N ASN A 44 -13.44 -24.52 7.57
CA ASN A 44 -13.45 -25.55 8.63
C ASN A 44 -12.14 -25.60 9.44
N ILE A 45 -11.20 -24.69 9.15
CA ILE A 45 -9.91 -24.66 9.82
C ILE A 45 -10.08 -24.10 11.24
N ARG A 46 -9.41 -24.76 12.17
CA ARG A 46 -9.42 -24.39 13.58
C ARG A 46 -8.02 -24.57 14.18
N PHE A 47 -7.71 -23.75 15.15
CA PHE A 47 -6.55 -23.91 16.02
C PHE A 47 -6.95 -24.78 17.21
N ARG A 48 -6.00 -25.42 17.83
CA ARG A 48 -6.24 -26.22 19.05
C ARG A 48 -6.81 -25.38 20.19
N ASP A 49 -6.23 -24.19 20.40
CA ASP A 49 -6.61 -23.21 21.41
C ASP A 49 -6.07 -21.82 21.07
N ASN A 50 -6.45 -20.82 21.86
CA ASN A 50 -5.96 -19.45 21.68
C ASN A 50 -4.46 -19.31 21.97
N ALA A 51 -3.87 -20.17 22.79
CA ALA A 51 -2.44 -20.17 23.05
C ALA A 51 -1.63 -20.59 21.81
N GLN A 52 -2.07 -21.62 21.10
CA GLN A 52 -1.47 -22.01 19.82
C GLN A 52 -1.58 -20.87 18.80
N LEU A 53 -2.74 -20.25 18.67
CA LEU A 53 -2.94 -19.12 17.77
C LEU A 53 -2.00 -17.97 18.11
N MET A 54 -1.88 -17.60 19.38
CA MET A 54 -0.98 -16.54 19.82
C MET A 54 0.50 -16.85 19.54
N ASN A 55 0.93 -18.09 19.75
CA ASN A 55 2.28 -18.53 19.42
C ASN A 55 2.56 -18.42 17.91
N ILE A 56 1.59 -18.76 17.07
CA ILE A 56 1.72 -18.61 15.62
C ILE A 56 1.79 -17.14 15.24
N CYS A 57 0.94 -16.27 15.82
CA CYS A 57 1.01 -14.82 15.61
C CYS A 57 2.39 -14.26 15.98
N GLN A 58 2.92 -14.62 17.14
CA GLN A 58 4.26 -14.20 17.59
C GLN A 58 5.36 -14.68 16.64
N ARG A 59 5.25 -15.91 16.16
CA ARG A 59 6.20 -16.48 15.19
C ARG A 59 6.18 -15.72 13.86
N ILE A 60 4.99 -15.40 13.35
CA ILE A 60 4.82 -14.64 12.11
C ILE A 60 5.49 -13.27 12.22
N VAL A 61 5.17 -12.49 13.23
CA VAL A 61 5.67 -11.12 13.37
C VAL A 61 7.16 -11.06 13.76
N SER A 62 7.65 -12.05 14.48
CA SER A 62 9.08 -12.13 14.88
C SER A 62 10.02 -12.28 13.70
N GLN A 63 9.57 -12.88 12.59
CA GLN A 63 10.38 -13.02 11.37
C GLN A 63 10.79 -11.68 10.76
N VAL A 64 10.02 -10.62 11.02
CA VAL A 64 10.30 -9.26 10.54
C VAL A 64 10.70 -8.33 11.68
N GLY A 65 11.17 -8.88 12.79
CA GLY A 65 11.66 -8.12 13.94
C GLY A 65 10.57 -7.39 14.72
N ARG A 66 9.32 -7.85 14.64
CA ARG A 66 8.18 -7.30 15.37
C ARG A 66 7.80 -8.18 16.55
N ARG A 67 7.05 -7.62 17.50
CA ARG A 67 6.60 -8.30 18.70
C ARG A 67 5.10 -8.05 18.93
N VAL A 68 4.41 -9.07 19.42
CA VAL A 68 3.04 -8.99 19.91
C VAL A 68 2.94 -9.79 21.20
N ASP A 69 2.49 -9.16 22.28
CA ASP A 69 2.30 -9.76 23.61
C ASP A 69 1.32 -8.91 24.43
N GLU A 70 1.10 -9.24 25.69
CA GLU A 70 0.18 -8.49 26.57
C GLU A 70 0.62 -7.02 26.77
N SER A 71 1.93 -6.74 26.76
CA SER A 71 2.44 -5.36 26.88
C SER A 71 2.36 -4.58 25.57
N SER A 72 2.34 -5.30 24.44
CA SER A 72 2.20 -4.73 23.10
C SER A 72 1.18 -5.56 22.31
N PRO A 73 -0.12 -5.39 22.59
CA PRO A 73 -1.16 -6.28 22.07
C PRO A 73 -1.54 -6.01 20.61
N ILE A 74 -1.04 -4.95 20.00
CA ILE A 74 -1.29 -4.59 18.59
C ILE A 74 0.02 -4.64 17.82
N CYS A 75 0.01 -5.34 16.69
CA CYS A 75 1.15 -5.40 15.80
C CYS A 75 0.71 -5.33 14.35
N ASP A 76 1.31 -4.41 13.61
CA ASP A 76 1.23 -4.32 12.15
C ASP A 76 2.59 -4.69 11.58
N ALA A 77 2.63 -5.63 10.64
CA ALA A 77 3.87 -6.09 10.03
C ALA A 77 3.68 -6.38 8.55
N ARG A 78 4.77 -6.27 7.80
CA ARG A 78 4.87 -6.73 6.42
C ARG A 78 5.85 -7.89 6.36
N LEU A 79 5.40 -9.02 5.82
CA LEU A 79 6.23 -10.22 5.67
C LEU A 79 7.21 -10.06 4.49
N LEU A 80 8.20 -10.94 4.44
CA LEU A 80 9.22 -10.94 3.38
C LEU A 80 8.64 -11.15 1.97
N ASP A 81 7.51 -11.86 1.86
CA ASP A 81 6.79 -12.05 0.60
C ASP A 81 5.92 -10.84 0.19
N GLY A 82 5.87 -9.78 1.01
CA GLY A 82 5.08 -8.59 0.80
C GLY A 82 3.68 -8.62 1.42
N SER A 83 3.24 -9.75 1.99
CA SER A 83 1.95 -9.85 2.66
C SER A 83 1.90 -8.97 3.91
N ARG A 84 0.74 -8.35 4.15
CA ARG A 84 0.51 -7.52 5.34
C ARG A 84 -0.16 -8.34 6.42
N VAL A 85 0.29 -8.18 7.65
CA VAL A 85 -0.24 -8.88 8.81
C VAL A 85 -0.62 -7.87 9.88
N ASN A 86 -1.84 -7.99 10.39
CA ASN A 86 -2.29 -7.28 11.59
C ASN A 86 -2.65 -8.30 12.66
N VAL A 87 -2.15 -8.11 13.87
CA VAL A 87 -2.47 -8.92 15.04
C VAL A 87 -2.98 -8.02 16.15
N ILE A 88 -4.11 -8.39 16.74
CA ILE A 88 -4.60 -7.82 18.01
C ILE A 88 -4.77 -8.96 18.98
N GLY A 89 -4.07 -8.87 20.11
CA GLY A 89 -4.13 -9.87 21.19
C GLY A 89 -4.95 -9.42 22.39
N PRO A 90 -5.17 -10.34 23.35
CA PRO A 90 -5.71 -9.97 24.65
C PRO A 90 -4.80 -8.95 25.37
N PRO A 91 -5.33 -8.07 26.24
CA PRO A 91 -6.75 -8.00 26.66
C PRO A 91 -7.69 -7.24 25.72
N LEU A 92 -7.19 -6.68 24.61
CA LEU A 92 -7.99 -5.87 23.68
C LEU A 92 -8.96 -6.72 22.86
N SER A 93 -8.53 -7.90 22.45
CA SER A 93 -9.34 -8.84 21.68
C SER A 93 -10.07 -9.79 22.63
N LEU A 94 -11.39 -9.63 22.76
CA LEU A 94 -12.21 -10.32 23.77
C LEU A 94 -12.41 -11.81 23.45
N ASP A 95 -12.47 -12.18 22.18
CA ASP A 95 -12.73 -13.56 21.73
C ASP A 95 -11.44 -14.37 21.51
N GLY A 96 -10.30 -13.87 21.96
CA GLY A 96 -8.99 -14.41 21.70
C GLY A 96 -8.22 -13.60 20.65
N PRO A 97 -6.98 -13.99 20.33
CA PRO A 97 -6.19 -13.27 19.34
C PRO A 97 -6.92 -13.14 17.98
N THR A 98 -6.82 -11.98 17.38
CA THR A 98 -7.35 -11.73 16.02
C THR A 98 -6.18 -11.48 15.08
N LEU A 99 -6.12 -12.25 14.01
CA LEU A 99 -5.08 -12.20 13.00
C LEU A 99 -5.69 -11.94 11.64
N THR A 100 -5.21 -10.92 10.96
CA THR A 100 -5.60 -10.62 9.57
C THR A 100 -4.36 -10.65 8.71
N ILE A 101 -4.38 -11.47 7.66
CA ILE A 101 -3.31 -11.56 6.67
C ILE A 101 -3.89 -11.15 5.33
N ARG A 102 -3.39 -10.05 4.75
CA ARG A 102 -3.66 -9.67 3.38
C ARG A 102 -2.51 -10.13 2.52
N LYS A 103 -2.77 -11.14 1.69
CA LYS A 103 -1.74 -11.73 0.85
C LYS A 103 -1.32 -10.77 -0.25
N PHE A 104 -0.03 -10.76 -0.55
CA PHE A 104 0.51 -9.99 -1.65
C PHE A 104 0.13 -10.64 -2.98
N LYS A 105 -0.61 -9.91 -3.83
CA LYS A 105 -0.98 -10.38 -5.17
C LYS A 105 0.20 -10.22 -6.11
N LYS A 106 0.65 -11.33 -6.69
CA LYS A 106 1.70 -11.33 -7.72
C LYS A 106 1.16 -11.06 -9.13
N ASP A 107 -0.16 -11.12 -9.30
CA ASP A 107 -0.79 -10.92 -10.60
C ASP A 107 -0.76 -9.44 -11.00
N LYS A 108 -0.08 -9.19 -12.10
CA LYS A 108 0.12 -7.85 -12.65
C LYS A 108 -0.89 -7.62 -13.75
N LEU A 109 -1.95 -6.90 -13.42
CA LEU A 109 -2.92 -6.44 -14.42
C LEU A 109 -2.28 -5.41 -15.34
N LYS A 110 -2.65 -5.48 -16.62
CA LYS A 110 -2.29 -4.52 -17.66
C LYS A 110 -3.49 -3.68 -18.04
N LEU A 111 -3.29 -2.57 -18.74
CA LEU A 111 -4.41 -1.74 -19.23
C LEU A 111 -5.37 -2.53 -20.12
N GLU A 112 -4.86 -3.48 -20.91
CA GLU A 112 -5.68 -4.35 -21.75
C GLU A 112 -6.63 -5.23 -20.92
N ASP A 113 -6.22 -5.64 -19.72
CA ASP A 113 -7.08 -6.40 -18.82
C ASP A 113 -8.19 -5.52 -18.25
N LEU A 114 -7.91 -4.26 -17.94
CA LEU A 114 -8.92 -3.28 -17.50
C LEU A 114 -9.96 -3.02 -18.61
N VAL A 115 -9.53 -3.00 -19.87
CA VAL A 115 -10.44 -2.90 -21.02
C VAL A 115 -11.31 -4.15 -21.12
N LYS A 116 -10.75 -5.36 -21.00
CA LYS A 116 -11.50 -6.63 -21.01
C LYS A 116 -12.54 -6.71 -19.90
N PHE A 117 -12.22 -6.16 -18.72
CA PHE A 117 -13.15 -6.09 -17.58
C PHE A 117 -14.22 -5.01 -17.74
N GLY A 118 -14.13 -4.18 -18.79
CA GLY A 118 -15.05 -3.06 -18.99
C GLY A 118 -14.82 -1.89 -18.01
N SER A 119 -13.69 -1.88 -17.32
CA SER A 119 -13.35 -0.79 -16.37
C SER A 119 -12.98 0.51 -17.07
N ILE A 120 -12.37 0.42 -18.25
CA ILE A 120 -12.01 1.56 -19.10
C ILE A 120 -12.30 1.21 -20.56
N SER A 121 -12.55 2.26 -21.39
CA SER A 121 -12.71 2.07 -22.83
C SER A 121 -11.35 1.85 -23.52
N PRO A 122 -11.30 1.25 -24.71
CA PRO A 122 -10.07 1.12 -25.49
C PRO A 122 -9.40 2.46 -25.78
N ASP A 123 -10.19 3.51 -26.05
CA ASP A 123 -9.66 4.85 -26.33
C ASP A 123 -9.08 5.49 -25.08
N ALA A 124 -9.73 5.32 -23.92
CA ALA A 124 -9.17 5.75 -22.63
C ALA A 124 -7.84 5.04 -22.34
N ALA A 125 -7.73 3.76 -22.62
CA ALA A 125 -6.48 3.03 -22.43
C ALA A 125 -5.35 3.60 -23.31
N ARG A 126 -5.63 3.97 -24.57
CA ARG A 126 -4.65 4.62 -25.46
C ARG A 126 -4.20 5.98 -24.93
N VAL A 127 -5.15 6.80 -24.46
CA VAL A 127 -4.82 8.09 -23.83
C VAL A 127 -3.93 7.89 -22.61
N LEU A 128 -4.25 6.95 -21.72
CA LEU A 128 -3.44 6.64 -20.55
C LEU A 128 -2.01 6.17 -20.89
N GLN A 129 -1.86 5.39 -21.97
CA GLN A 129 -0.54 4.99 -22.47
C GLN A 129 0.31 6.20 -22.91
N VAL A 130 -0.30 7.12 -23.67
CA VAL A 130 0.36 8.34 -24.12
C VAL A 130 0.76 9.20 -22.93
N ILE A 131 -0.16 9.45 -22.00
CA ILE A 131 0.07 10.23 -20.78
C ILE A 131 1.24 9.64 -19.96
N GLY A 132 1.26 8.31 -19.79
CA GLY A 132 2.35 7.62 -19.07
C GLY A 132 3.73 7.81 -19.72
N ARG A 133 3.79 7.81 -21.04
CA ARG A 133 5.03 8.05 -21.81
C ARG A 133 5.46 9.52 -21.83
N CYS A 134 4.50 10.43 -22.00
CA CYS A 134 4.77 11.86 -22.17
C CYS A 134 5.20 12.58 -20.89
N ARG A 135 5.49 11.88 -19.81
CA ARG A 135 5.93 12.45 -18.53
C ARG A 135 4.92 13.45 -17.94
N CYS A 136 3.63 13.20 -18.14
CA CYS A 136 2.60 13.97 -17.45
C CYS A 136 2.62 13.66 -15.95
N ASN A 137 2.39 14.67 -15.15
CA ASN A 137 2.23 14.56 -13.71
C ASN A 137 0.79 14.13 -13.38
N ILE A 138 0.63 12.97 -12.77
CA ILE A 138 -0.66 12.30 -12.67
C ILE A 138 -1.05 12.06 -11.22
N LEU A 139 -2.28 12.41 -10.89
CA LEU A 139 -2.92 12.04 -9.64
C LEU A 139 -4.16 11.17 -9.92
N ILE A 140 -4.21 10.01 -9.29
CA ILE A 140 -5.32 9.08 -9.39
C ILE A 140 -6.13 9.14 -8.10
N SER A 141 -7.39 9.51 -8.19
CA SER A 141 -8.29 9.59 -7.04
C SER A 141 -9.39 8.52 -7.11
N GLY A 142 -9.89 8.14 -5.95
CA GLY A 142 -10.99 7.18 -5.82
C GLY A 142 -11.18 6.71 -4.39
N GLY A 143 -12.27 6.00 -4.14
CA GLY A 143 -12.56 5.37 -2.85
C GLY A 143 -11.68 4.17 -2.55
N THR A 144 -11.87 3.58 -1.39
CA THR A 144 -11.21 2.33 -1.01
C THR A 144 -11.66 1.20 -1.94
N GLY A 145 -10.72 0.39 -2.42
CA GLY A 145 -11.03 -0.74 -3.29
C GLY A 145 -11.46 -0.36 -4.72
N SER A 146 -11.37 0.93 -5.11
CA SER A 146 -11.76 1.39 -6.46
C SER A 146 -10.75 1.06 -7.56
N GLY A 147 -9.59 0.50 -7.22
CA GLY A 147 -8.55 0.14 -8.18
C GLY A 147 -7.51 1.23 -8.46
N LYS A 148 -7.37 2.25 -7.58
CA LYS A 148 -6.37 3.31 -7.74
C LYS A 148 -4.95 2.79 -7.91
N THR A 149 -4.51 1.95 -6.98
CA THR A 149 -3.17 1.34 -7.01
C THR A 149 -3.00 0.43 -8.23
N THR A 150 -4.05 -0.28 -8.61
CA THR A 150 -4.07 -1.10 -9.83
C THR A 150 -3.87 -0.25 -11.08
N LEU A 151 -4.61 0.85 -11.22
CA LEU A 151 -4.46 1.76 -12.36
C LEU A 151 -3.07 2.41 -12.37
N LEU A 152 -2.60 2.88 -11.23
CA LEU A 152 -1.25 3.44 -11.10
C LEU A 152 -0.19 2.42 -11.56
N ASN A 153 -0.30 1.19 -11.11
CA ASN A 153 0.62 0.12 -11.49
C ASN A 153 0.56 -0.20 -12.99
N CYS A 154 -0.64 -0.20 -13.60
CA CYS A 154 -0.80 -0.36 -15.04
C CYS A 154 -0.13 0.78 -15.84
N MET A 155 -0.25 2.01 -15.36
CA MET A 155 0.34 3.17 -16.03
C MET A 155 1.87 3.19 -15.94
N THR A 156 2.45 2.68 -14.86
CA THR A 156 3.91 2.60 -14.70
C THR A 156 4.57 1.69 -15.74
N ALA A 157 3.83 0.77 -16.34
CA ALA A 157 4.34 -0.09 -17.42
C ALA A 157 4.75 0.68 -18.68
N TYR A 158 4.28 1.90 -18.85
CA TYR A 158 4.58 2.77 -20.01
C TYR A 158 5.71 3.76 -19.74
N ILE A 159 6.28 3.77 -18.56
CA ILE A 159 7.50 4.53 -18.25
C ILE A 159 8.66 3.92 -19.04
N ASP A 160 9.52 4.75 -19.59
CA ASP A 160 10.70 4.31 -20.32
C ASP A 160 11.62 3.48 -19.41
N THR A 161 12.20 2.42 -19.98
CA THR A 161 13.08 1.50 -19.24
C THR A 161 14.40 2.13 -18.79
N GLU A 162 14.81 3.21 -19.42
CA GLU A 162 16.01 3.97 -19.05
C GLU A 162 15.78 4.94 -17.90
N GLU A 163 14.53 5.22 -17.56
CA GLU A 163 14.20 6.16 -16.48
C GLU A 163 14.40 5.52 -15.10
N ARG A 164 15.06 6.27 -14.21
CA ARG A 164 15.17 5.91 -12.80
C ARG A 164 13.88 6.28 -12.06
N VAL A 165 13.18 5.29 -11.57
CA VAL A 165 11.91 5.45 -10.83
C VAL A 165 12.13 5.14 -9.36
N ILE A 166 11.64 6.01 -8.49
CA ILE A 166 11.66 5.79 -7.05
C ILE A 166 10.23 5.76 -6.54
N THR A 167 9.86 4.69 -5.83
CA THR A 167 8.54 4.54 -5.22
C THR A 167 8.59 4.77 -3.71
N CYS A 168 7.62 5.49 -3.18
CA CYS A 168 7.44 5.74 -1.75
C CYS A 168 6.05 5.26 -1.33
N GLU A 169 5.99 4.28 -0.44
CA GLU A 169 4.74 3.65 -0.01
C GLU A 169 4.72 3.44 1.50
N ASP A 170 3.54 3.34 2.10
CA ASP A 170 3.39 2.89 3.49
C ASP A 170 3.64 1.40 3.61
N ALA A 171 3.04 0.65 2.69
CA ALA A 171 3.35 -0.76 2.46
C ALA A 171 3.51 -0.95 0.96
N ALA A 172 4.60 -1.55 0.54
CA ALA A 172 4.94 -1.71 -0.86
C ALA A 172 3.96 -2.64 -1.58
N GLU A 173 3.07 -2.08 -2.38
CA GLU A 173 2.09 -2.79 -3.21
C GLU A 173 2.40 -2.65 -4.71
N LEU A 174 3.10 -1.61 -5.11
CA LEU A 174 3.47 -1.37 -6.50
C LEU A 174 4.50 -2.39 -6.98
N GLN A 175 4.29 -2.88 -8.19
CA GLN A 175 5.14 -3.88 -8.83
C GLN A 175 5.57 -3.37 -10.21
N LEU A 176 6.57 -2.49 -10.22
CA LEU A 176 7.11 -1.95 -11.46
C LEU A 176 8.04 -2.97 -12.13
N HIS A 177 7.99 -3.01 -13.46
CA HIS A 177 8.83 -3.88 -14.28
C HIS A 177 10.11 -3.21 -14.78
N GLN A 178 10.26 -1.92 -14.54
CA GLN A 178 11.43 -1.17 -14.98
C GLN A 178 12.70 -1.74 -14.32
N PRO A 179 13.82 -1.82 -15.05
CA PRO A 179 15.07 -2.34 -14.51
C PRO A 179 15.66 -1.44 -13.44
N HIS A 180 15.36 -0.14 -13.48
CA HIS A 180 15.93 0.85 -12.58
C HIS A 180 14.87 1.43 -11.62
N VAL A 181 14.43 0.61 -10.70
CA VAL A 181 13.45 0.98 -9.67
C VAL A 181 14.06 0.90 -8.28
N VAL A 182 13.88 1.96 -7.49
CA VAL A 182 14.19 1.96 -6.06
C VAL A 182 12.88 2.00 -5.29
N ARG A 183 12.65 1.00 -4.47
CA ARG A 183 11.43 0.87 -3.68
C ARG A 183 11.70 1.30 -2.25
N LEU A 184 10.99 2.30 -1.77
CA LEU A 184 11.09 2.82 -0.41
C LEU A 184 9.78 2.63 0.33
N GLU A 185 9.89 2.25 1.60
CA GLU A 185 8.75 2.02 2.48
C GLU A 185 8.92 2.81 3.77
N THR A 186 7.83 3.36 4.28
CA THR A 186 7.81 4.06 5.57
C THR A 186 8.09 3.08 6.71
N ARG A 187 8.55 3.62 7.82
CA ARG A 187 8.70 2.88 9.05
C ARG A 187 7.87 3.53 10.16
N PRO A 188 6.91 2.79 10.75
CA PRO A 188 6.20 3.32 11.91
C PRO A 188 7.14 3.45 13.11
N PRO A 189 6.79 4.29 14.10
CA PRO A 189 7.58 4.41 15.31
C PRO A 189 7.64 3.06 16.05
N ASN A 190 8.73 2.85 16.80
CA ASN A 190 8.86 1.70 17.69
C ASN A 190 7.95 1.87 18.93
N LEU A 191 8.01 0.91 19.86
CA LEU A 191 7.22 0.93 21.10
C LEU A 191 7.50 2.15 21.99
N GLU A 192 8.67 2.76 21.85
CA GLU A 192 9.08 3.97 22.58
C GLU A 192 8.71 5.26 21.82
N GLY A 193 8.00 5.13 20.69
CA GLY A 193 7.61 6.24 19.83
C GLY A 193 8.76 6.82 18.99
N GLN A 194 9.86 6.09 18.86
CA GLN A 194 11.06 6.55 18.14
C GLN A 194 11.28 5.81 16.83
N GLY A 195 12.16 6.36 16.00
CA GLY A 195 12.61 5.73 14.77
C GLY A 195 11.60 5.76 13.62
N GLN A 196 10.55 6.58 13.71
CA GLN A 196 9.60 6.78 12.63
C GLN A 196 10.29 7.39 11.40
N VAL A 197 9.96 6.84 10.21
CA VAL A 197 10.30 7.43 8.92
C VAL A 197 9.00 7.61 8.14
N THR A 198 8.64 8.87 7.90
CA THR A 198 7.37 9.23 7.22
C THR A 198 7.52 9.20 5.70
N LYS A 199 6.41 9.18 4.97
CA LYS A 199 6.43 9.36 3.49
C LYS A 199 7.08 10.69 3.11
N ARG A 200 6.84 11.75 3.88
CA ARG A 200 7.47 13.03 3.64
C ARG A 200 8.98 12.96 3.69
N ASP A 201 9.54 12.25 4.68
CA ASP A 201 10.99 12.02 4.78
C ASP A 201 11.51 11.29 3.55
N LEU A 202 10.79 10.27 3.08
CA LEU A 202 11.16 9.51 1.89
C LEU A 202 11.14 10.39 0.64
N VAL A 203 10.05 11.12 0.38
CA VAL A 203 9.93 11.99 -0.81
C VAL A 203 11.00 13.06 -0.84
N ARG A 204 11.27 13.70 0.30
CA ARG A 204 12.36 14.70 0.42
C ARG A 204 13.73 14.10 0.16
N ASN A 205 13.97 12.88 0.61
CA ASN A 205 15.23 12.20 0.34
C ASN A 205 15.34 11.76 -1.13
N CYS A 206 14.23 11.38 -1.77
CA CYS A 206 14.22 11.01 -3.19
C CYS A 206 14.83 12.09 -4.09
N LEU A 207 14.58 13.36 -3.80
CA LEU A 207 15.11 14.49 -4.56
C LEU A 207 16.65 14.53 -4.61
N ARG A 208 17.32 13.85 -3.67
CA ARG A 208 18.78 13.72 -3.60
C ARG A 208 19.30 12.44 -4.25
N MET A 209 18.39 11.58 -4.72
CA MET A 209 18.72 10.26 -5.29
C MET A 209 18.75 10.26 -6.81
N ARG A 210 18.71 11.42 -7.46
CA ARG A 210 18.63 11.58 -8.91
C ARG A 210 17.45 10.82 -9.54
N PRO A 211 16.22 11.05 -9.08
CA PRO A 211 15.06 10.42 -9.69
C PRO A 211 14.73 11.05 -11.03
N GLU A 212 14.24 10.24 -11.96
CA GLU A 212 13.53 10.75 -13.14
C GLU A 212 12.05 10.92 -12.81
N ARG A 213 11.49 9.94 -12.12
CA ARG A 213 10.10 9.98 -11.62
C ARG A 213 10.01 9.53 -10.18
N ILE A 214 9.16 10.20 -9.43
CA ILE A 214 8.79 9.82 -8.06
C ILE A 214 7.34 9.35 -8.07
N ILE A 215 7.10 8.16 -7.52
CA ILE A 215 5.76 7.58 -7.43
C ILE A 215 5.42 7.39 -5.97
N VAL A 216 4.35 8.06 -5.52
CA VAL A 216 3.82 7.91 -4.17
C VAL A 216 2.59 7.01 -4.22
N GLY A 217 2.66 5.87 -3.59
CA GLY A 217 1.59 4.87 -3.59
C GLY A 217 0.25 5.42 -3.12
N GLU A 218 0.25 6.21 -2.05
CA GLU A 218 -0.91 6.97 -1.60
C GLU A 218 -0.48 8.23 -0.84
N VAL A 219 -1.05 9.35 -1.23
CA VAL A 219 -0.85 10.66 -0.59
C VAL A 219 -1.93 10.86 0.46
N ARG A 220 -1.55 11.08 1.70
CA ARG A 220 -2.49 11.23 2.84
C ARG A 220 -2.24 12.47 3.70
N GLY A 221 -1.11 13.12 3.52
CA GLY A 221 -0.68 14.21 4.39
C GLY A 221 0.32 15.17 3.73
N PRO A 222 1.24 15.74 4.52
CA PRO A 222 2.14 16.81 4.07
C PRO A 222 3.11 16.40 2.96
N GLU A 223 3.33 15.12 2.71
CA GLU A 223 4.08 14.63 1.54
C GLU A 223 3.49 15.08 0.22
N SER A 224 2.20 15.47 0.20
CA SER A 224 1.55 16.07 -0.97
C SER A 224 2.27 17.32 -1.47
N PHE A 225 2.68 18.18 -0.56
CA PHE A 225 3.43 19.39 -0.90
C PHE A 225 4.78 19.07 -1.55
N ASP A 226 5.53 18.13 -0.96
CA ASP A 226 6.86 17.76 -1.47
C ASP A 226 6.75 17.06 -2.84
N LEU A 227 5.69 16.27 -3.08
CA LEU A 227 5.41 15.67 -4.38
C LEU A 227 5.10 16.73 -5.45
N LEU A 228 4.23 17.70 -5.13
CA LEU A 228 3.90 18.80 -6.06
C LEU A 228 5.13 19.66 -6.36
N GLN A 229 5.99 19.91 -5.37
CA GLN A 229 7.26 20.60 -5.58
C GLN A 229 8.19 19.81 -6.52
N ALA A 230 8.26 18.50 -6.36
CA ALA A 230 9.02 17.65 -7.28
C ALA A 230 8.50 17.75 -8.71
N MET A 231 7.18 17.71 -8.89
CA MET A 231 6.51 17.90 -10.20
C MET A 231 6.85 19.25 -10.83
N ASN A 232 6.93 20.32 -10.02
CA ASN A 232 7.23 21.69 -10.48
C ASN A 232 8.73 21.97 -10.68
N THR A 233 9.62 21.09 -10.25
CA THR A 233 11.06 21.35 -10.21
C THR A 233 11.91 20.34 -11.01
N GLY A 234 11.38 19.87 -12.13
CA GLY A 234 12.12 19.07 -13.08
C GLY A 234 12.00 17.55 -12.90
N HIS A 235 11.03 17.09 -12.12
CA HIS A 235 10.70 15.68 -11.96
C HIS A 235 9.35 15.37 -12.60
N ASP A 236 9.15 15.83 -13.83
CA ASP A 236 7.93 15.59 -14.60
C ASP A 236 7.68 14.09 -14.81
N GLY A 237 6.42 13.71 -14.83
CA GLY A 237 6.01 12.32 -14.91
C GLY A 237 5.93 11.62 -13.56
N SER A 238 6.02 12.37 -12.46
CA SER A 238 5.75 11.86 -11.12
C SER A 238 4.25 11.58 -10.96
N MET A 239 3.94 10.57 -10.15
CA MET A 239 2.57 10.06 -10.01
C MET A 239 2.25 9.80 -8.56
N GLY A 240 0.95 9.84 -8.24
CA GLY A 240 0.47 9.48 -6.92
C GLY A 240 -1.00 9.09 -6.93
N THR A 241 -1.45 8.44 -5.86
CA THR A 241 -2.87 8.23 -5.61
C THR A 241 -3.32 9.01 -4.39
N LEU A 242 -4.58 9.33 -4.32
CA LEU A 242 -5.20 9.89 -3.13
C LEU A 242 -6.65 9.41 -2.98
N HIS A 243 -7.11 9.41 -1.75
CA HIS A 243 -8.50 9.03 -1.45
C HIS A 243 -9.42 10.22 -1.61
N ALA A 244 -10.33 10.15 -2.56
CA ALA A 244 -11.40 11.14 -2.76
C ALA A 244 -12.56 10.51 -3.55
N ASN A 245 -13.77 11.00 -3.33
CA ASN A 245 -14.97 10.46 -3.99
C ASN A 245 -15.20 11.07 -5.38
N THR A 246 -14.67 12.27 -5.62
CA THR A 246 -14.78 12.97 -6.91
C THR A 246 -13.45 13.65 -7.26
N PRO A 247 -13.18 13.93 -8.55
CA PRO A 247 -11.99 14.69 -8.96
C PRO A 247 -11.90 16.07 -8.30
N ARG A 248 -13.04 16.75 -8.15
CA ARG A 248 -13.10 18.06 -7.49
C ARG A 248 -12.72 17.97 -6.00
N GLU A 249 -13.23 16.96 -5.32
CA GLU A 249 -12.87 16.68 -3.93
C GLU A 249 -11.37 16.35 -3.79
N ALA A 250 -10.79 15.66 -4.75
CA ALA A 250 -9.36 15.36 -4.77
C ALA A 250 -8.50 16.62 -4.70
N LEU A 251 -8.84 17.63 -5.49
CA LEU A 251 -8.14 18.93 -5.47
C LEU A 251 -8.32 19.65 -4.13
N SER A 252 -9.53 19.64 -3.56
CA SER A 252 -9.79 20.23 -2.25
C SER A 252 -9.02 19.49 -1.13
N ARG A 253 -8.89 18.18 -1.23
CA ARG A 253 -8.09 17.39 -0.28
C ARG A 253 -6.60 17.70 -0.38
N LEU A 254 -6.06 17.93 -1.57
CA LEU A 254 -4.68 18.38 -1.73
C LEU A 254 -4.44 19.72 -1.01
N GLU A 255 -5.35 20.68 -1.17
CA GLU A 255 -5.27 21.95 -0.44
C GLU A 255 -5.24 21.72 1.08
N SER A 256 -6.13 20.86 1.58
CA SER A 256 -6.22 20.53 3.01
C SER A 256 -4.96 19.83 3.51
N MET A 257 -4.40 18.89 2.77
CA MET A 257 -3.17 18.17 3.14
C MET A 257 -1.97 19.11 3.24
N ILE A 258 -1.85 20.07 2.33
CA ILE A 258 -0.80 21.09 2.35
C ILE A 258 -0.96 21.98 3.58
N THR A 259 -2.18 22.43 3.85
CA THR A 259 -2.48 23.26 5.03
C THR A 259 -2.17 22.54 6.34
N MET A 260 -2.57 21.26 6.46
CA MET A 260 -2.27 20.42 7.63
C MET A 260 -0.78 20.16 7.84
N GLY A 261 0.02 20.28 6.80
CA GLY A 261 1.47 20.14 6.86
C GLY A 261 2.21 21.28 7.57
N GLY A 262 1.48 22.26 8.10
CA GLY A 262 2.06 23.41 8.82
C GLY A 262 2.64 24.50 7.92
N PHE A 263 2.33 24.45 6.61
CA PHE A 263 2.74 25.50 5.68
C PHE A 263 1.78 26.69 5.77
N SER A 264 2.29 27.84 6.20
CA SER A 264 1.54 29.11 6.23
C SER A 264 1.47 29.73 4.83
N LEU A 265 0.78 29.06 3.91
CA LEU A 265 0.59 29.54 2.55
C LEU A 265 -0.83 30.05 2.35
N PRO A 266 -1.04 31.19 1.66
CA PRO A 266 -2.36 31.62 1.27
C PRO A 266 -3.05 30.58 0.38
N PRO A 267 -4.37 30.39 0.47
CA PRO A 267 -5.11 29.42 -0.37
C PRO A 267 -4.88 29.61 -1.88
N LYS A 268 -4.74 30.86 -2.32
CA LYS A 268 -4.44 31.18 -3.71
C LYS A 268 -3.11 30.59 -4.16
N THR A 269 -2.06 30.74 -3.34
CA THR A 269 -0.72 30.19 -3.62
C THR A 269 -0.74 28.66 -3.68
N ILE A 270 -1.47 28.02 -2.77
CA ILE A 270 -1.65 26.57 -2.79
C ILE A 270 -2.28 26.10 -4.10
N ARG A 271 -3.33 26.76 -4.57
CA ARG A 271 -4.00 26.45 -5.85
C ARG A 271 -3.08 26.67 -7.04
N GLU A 272 -2.29 27.74 -7.03
CA GLU A 272 -1.29 28.00 -8.08
C GLU A 272 -0.25 26.87 -8.15
N ILE A 273 0.21 26.37 -7.00
CA ILE A 273 1.13 25.23 -6.92
C ILE A 273 0.49 23.98 -7.53
N ILE A 274 -0.76 23.68 -7.20
CA ILE A 274 -1.48 22.52 -7.72
C ILE A 274 -1.67 22.63 -9.24
N VAL A 275 -2.14 23.77 -9.72
CA VAL A 275 -2.38 24.00 -11.15
C VAL A 275 -1.10 23.92 -11.98
N ALA A 276 0.02 24.37 -11.43
CA ALA A 276 1.32 24.29 -12.11
C ALA A 276 1.90 22.87 -12.11
N ALA A 277 1.54 22.02 -11.14
CA ALA A 277 2.15 20.72 -10.96
C ALA A 277 1.41 19.60 -11.69
N VAL A 278 0.09 19.62 -11.71
CA VAL A 278 -0.74 18.49 -12.16
C VAL A 278 -1.26 18.76 -13.56
N ASP A 279 -0.98 17.83 -14.49
CA ASP A 279 -1.48 17.84 -15.87
C ASP A 279 -2.86 17.13 -15.96
#